data_743867077e0f256c17d3ab36045cb6a4
#
_entry.id   743867077e0f256c17d3ab36045cb6a4
#
_cell.length_a   1.000
_cell.length_b   1.000
_cell.length_c   1.000
_cell.angle_alpha   90.00
_cell.angle_beta   90.00
_cell.angle_gamma   90.00
#
_symmetry.space_group_name_H-M   'P 1'
#
loop_
_entity.id
_entity.type
_entity.pdbx_description
1 polymer ?
#
loop_
_entity_poly.entity_id
_entity_poly.type
_entity_poly.pdbx_seq_one_letter_code
_entity_poly.pdbx_strand_id
1 'polypeptide(L)'
;MASIGYHASHEQFTPLDLLNWARAAEEAGFDCTMSSDHLAPWSERQGQSGFAWAWLGAALQATERKFGLVTVPCGWRYHPVITAQAAATLAQMFPRRLAWLALGTGEALNE
;
A
#
# COMPACT_ATOMS: atom_id res chain seq x y z
N MET A 1 23.08 -2.25 7.76
CA MET A 1 22.71 -3.16 6.66
C MET A 1 21.48 -2.63 5.93
N ALA A 2 21.45 -2.72 4.63
CA ALA A 2 20.32 -2.25 3.84
C ALA A 2 19.10 -3.17 4.01
N SER A 3 17.90 -2.59 4.07
CA SER A 3 16.65 -3.32 4.00
C SER A 3 16.19 -3.42 2.56
N ILE A 4 15.69 -4.58 2.17
CA ILE A 4 15.16 -4.82 0.83
C ILE A 4 13.66 -5.06 0.94
N GLY A 5 12.89 -4.22 0.26
CA GLY A 5 11.44 -4.28 0.27
C GLY A 5 10.85 -4.80 -1.04
N TYR A 6 9.68 -5.37 -0.95
CA TYR A 6 8.84 -5.72 -2.09
C TYR A 6 7.89 -4.57 -2.42
N HIS A 7 7.78 -4.22 -3.71
CA HIS A 7 6.83 -3.21 -4.15
C HIS A 7 5.50 -3.84 -4.58
N ALA A 8 4.46 -3.63 -3.78
CA ALA A 8 3.11 -4.10 -4.05
C ALA A 8 2.37 -3.08 -4.92
N SER A 9 2.32 -3.35 -6.22
CA SER A 9 1.69 -2.48 -7.21
C SER A 9 0.23 -2.85 -7.42
N HIS A 10 -0.68 -2.00 -6.94
CA HIS A 10 -2.13 -2.16 -7.14
C HIS A 10 -2.54 -1.93 -8.58
N GLU A 11 -1.71 -1.29 -9.37
CA GLU A 11 -1.96 -1.02 -10.78
C GLU A 11 -1.73 -2.25 -11.66
N GLN A 12 -0.87 -3.16 -11.22
CA GLN A 12 -0.45 -4.32 -12.01
C GLN A 12 -1.19 -5.61 -11.66
N PHE A 13 -1.60 -5.77 -10.41
CA PHE A 13 -2.14 -7.04 -9.91
C PHE A 13 -3.52 -6.87 -9.30
N THR A 14 -4.34 -7.92 -9.41
CA THR A 14 -5.61 -7.97 -8.66
C THR A 14 -5.33 -7.93 -7.16
N PRO A 15 -6.25 -7.44 -6.34
CA PRO A 15 -6.04 -7.40 -4.88
C PRO A 15 -5.69 -8.75 -4.27
N LEU A 16 -6.31 -9.83 -4.73
CA LEU A 16 -6.04 -11.16 -4.20
C LEU A 16 -4.67 -11.67 -4.61
N ASP A 17 -4.31 -11.53 -5.88
CA ASP A 17 -2.98 -11.93 -6.36
C ASP A 17 -1.89 -11.15 -5.63
N LEU A 18 -2.10 -9.84 -5.45
CA LEU A 18 -1.14 -8.98 -4.77
C LEU A 18 -0.97 -9.37 -3.29
N LEU A 19 -2.05 -9.80 -2.64
CA LEU A 19 -1.98 -10.32 -1.27
C LEU A 19 -1.12 -11.59 -1.23
N ASN A 20 -1.31 -12.50 -2.17
CA ASN A 20 -0.53 -13.73 -2.27
C ASN A 20 0.95 -13.43 -2.57
N TRP A 21 1.24 -12.46 -3.44
CA TRP A 21 2.61 -12.04 -3.74
C TRP A 21 3.29 -11.38 -2.54
N ALA A 22 2.57 -10.56 -1.77
CA ALA A 22 3.13 -9.95 -0.55
C ALA A 22 3.51 -11.02 0.48
N ARG A 23 2.68 -12.04 0.65
CA ARG A 23 2.98 -13.19 1.52
C ARG A 23 4.19 -13.96 1.02
N ALA A 24 4.24 -14.25 -0.27
CA ALA A 24 5.37 -14.95 -0.89
C ALA A 24 6.68 -14.16 -0.75
N ALA A 25 6.64 -12.85 -0.90
CA ALA A 25 7.80 -11.99 -0.70
C ALA A 25 8.32 -12.05 0.74
N GLU A 26 7.42 -12.01 1.73
CA GLU A 26 7.80 -12.17 3.13
C GLU A 26 8.45 -13.53 3.40
N GLU A 27 7.87 -14.60 2.88
CA GLU A 27 8.42 -15.96 2.99
C GLU A 27 9.79 -16.07 2.31
N ALA A 28 10.00 -15.35 1.22
CA ALA A 28 11.29 -15.31 0.51
C ALA A 28 12.36 -14.48 1.23
N GLY A 29 12.01 -13.74 2.28
CA GLY A 29 12.96 -13.01 3.11
C GLY A 29 13.03 -11.51 2.87
N PHE A 30 12.06 -10.89 2.16
CA PHE A 30 11.99 -9.44 2.06
C PHE A 30 11.69 -8.83 3.43
N ASP A 31 12.34 -7.71 3.72
CA ASP A 31 12.28 -7.06 5.03
C ASP A 31 10.98 -6.28 5.25
N CYS A 32 10.39 -5.79 4.18
CA CYS A 32 9.19 -4.95 4.23
C CYS A 32 8.46 -4.96 2.88
N THR A 33 7.27 -4.37 2.87
CA THR A 33 6.48 -4.18 1.64
C THR A 33 6.08 -2.72 1.51
N MET A 34 6.18 -2.19 0.30
CA MET A 34 5.72 -0.85 -0.04
C MET A 34 4.48 -0.97 -0.94
N SER A 35 3.36 -0.40 -0.52
CA SER A 35 2.11 -0.40 -1.27
C SER A 35 1.96 0.89 -2.06
N SER A 36 1.63 0.80 -3.34
CA SER A 36 1.18 1.95 -4.13
C SER A 36 -0.23 2.38 -3.70
N ASP A 37 -0.63 3.60 -4.07
CA ASP A 37 -1.98 4.11 -3.81
C ASP A 37 -2.41 5.06 -4.92
N HIS A 38 -3.04 4.52 -5.95
CA HIS A 38 -3.59 5.27 -7.09
C HIS A 38 -5.02 4.85 -7.39
N LEU A 39 -5.83 5.77 -7.90
CA LEU A 39 -7.21 5.49 -8.31
C LEU A 39 -7.25 4.68 -9.60
N ALA A 40 -6.35 4.97 -10.54
CA ALA A 40 -6.28 4.32 -11.83
C ALA A 40 -4.85 3.88 -12.16
N PRO A 41 -4.68 2.87 -13.01
CA PRO A 41 -3.34 2.45 -13.45
C PRO A 41 -2.69 3.51 -14.36
N TRP A 42 -1.37 3.44 -14.48
CA TRP A 42 -0.59 4.34 -15.34
C TRP A 42 -0.81 4.09 -16.83
N SER A 43 -1.25 2.89 -17.18
CA SER A 43 -1.50 2.50 -18.57
C SER A 43 -2.51 1.36 -18.64
N GLU A 44 -3.11 1.19 -19.80
CA GLU A 44 -4.04 0.08 -20.08
C GLU A 44 -3.39 -1.29 -19.84
N ARG A 45 -2.09 -1.39 -20.06
CA ARG A 45 -1.34 -2.63 -19.87
C ARG A 45 -1.34 -3.08 -18.41
N GLN A 46 -1.32 -2.15 -17.47
CA GLN A 46 -1.41 -2.47 -16.04
C GLN A 46 -2.81 -2.97 -15.66
N GLY A 47 -3.83 -2.20 -15.99
CA GLY A 47 -5.22 -2.65 -16.00
C GLY A 47 -5.91 -2.84 -14.66
N GLN A 48 -5.25 -2.60 -13.52
CA GLN A 48 -5.80 -2.82 -12.19
C GLN A 48 -5.83 -1.52 -11.37
N SER A 49 -6.68 -1.47 -10.34
CA SER A 49 -6.75 -0.32 -9.44
C SER A 49 -7.36 -0.70 -8.09
N GLY A 50 -6.72 -1.62 -7.38
CA GLY A 50 -7.16 -2.00 -6.03
C GLY A 50 -7.02 -0.86 -5.04
N PHE A 51 -7.95 -0.76 -4.09
CA PHE A 51 -7.92 0.29 -3.06
C PHE A 51 -6.92 -0.07 -1.95
N ALA A 52 -5.81 0.65 -1.91
CA ALA A 52 -4.67 0.35 -1.05
C ALA A 52 -5.03 0.23 0.44
N TRP A 53 -5.84 1.14 0.98
CA TRP A 53 -6.18 1.13 2.40
C TRP A 53 -7.00 -0.07 2.83
N ALA A 54 -7.97 -0.50 2.00
CA ALA A 54 -8.74 -1.70 2.28
C ALA A 54 -7.86 -2.95 2.19
N TRP A 55 -7.04 -3.03 1.15
CA TRP A 55 -6.08 -4.13 0.95
C TRP A 55 -5.07 -4.22 2.08
N LEU A 56 -4.56 -3.07 2.54
CA LEU A 56 -3.51 -3.02 3.56
C LEU A 56 -3.97 -3.63 4.88
N GLY A 57 -5.23 -3.45 5.27
CA GLY A 57 -5.79 -4.12 6.45
C GLY A 57 -5.67 -5.64 6.37
N ALA A 58 -6.03 -6.22 5.21
CA ALA A 58 -5.91 -7.65 4.98
C ALA A 58 -4.44 -8.10 4.92
N ALA A 59 -3.59 -7.33 4.25
CA ALA A 59 -2.18 -7.65 4.12
C ALA A 59 -1.45 -7.65 5.47
N LEU A 60 -1.72 -6.67 6.31
CA LEU A 60 -1.16 -6.60 7.66
C LEU A 60 -1.62 -7.78 8.53
N GLN A 61 -2.88 -8.20 8.39
CA GLN A 61 -3.40 -9.36 9.12
C GLN A 61 -2.76 -10.68 8.64
N ALA A 62 -2.43 -10.77 7.36
CA ALA A 62 -1.90 -12.00 6.75
C ALA A 62 -0.37 -12.13 6.82
N THR A 63 0.33 -11.11 7.31
CA THR A 63 1.80 -11.03 7.32
C THR A 63 2.33 -10.54 8.66
N GLU A 64 3.66 -10.57 8.83
CA GLU A 64 4.34 -10.16 10.05
C GLU A 64 5.30 -8.98 9.84
N ARG A 65 5.66 -8.65 8.60
CA ARG A 65 6.66 -7.62 8.29
C ARG A 65 6.04 -6.22 8.24
N LYS A 66 6.89 -5.21 8.12
CA LYS A 66 6.49 -3.81 8.05
C LYS A 66 5.99 -3.45 6.66
N PHE A 67 5.04 -2.53 6.63
CA PHE A 67 4.48 -1.97 5.40
C PHE A 67 4.64 -0.45 5.38
N GLY A 68 4.69 0.10 4.18
CA GLY A 68 4.56 1.52 3.95
C GLY A 68 3.70 1.81 2.74
N LEU A 69 3.20 3.03 2.62
CA LEU A 69 2.45 3.49 1.46
C LEU A 69 3.21 4.59 0.72
N VAL A 70 3.15 4.52 -0.62
CA VAL A 70 3.76 5.48 -1.54
C VAL A 70 2.90 5.57 -2.81
N THR A 71 2.47 6.65 -3.23
CA THR A 71 2.32 7.97 -2.63
C THR A 71 0.85 8.17 -2.37
N VAL A 72 0.47 8.50 -1.13
CA VAL A 72 -0.94 8.71 -0.79
C VAL A 72 -1.35 10.10 -1.27
N PRO A 73 -2.37 10.24 -2.16
CA PRO A 73 -2.78 11.53 -2.71
C PRO A 73 -3.66 12.29 -1.71
N CYS A 74 -3.03 12.78 -0.65
CA CYS A 74 -3.68 13.50 0.43
C CYS A 74 -4.03 14.91 -0.01
N GLY A 75 -5.32 15.25 0.02
CA GLY A 75 -5.83 16.53 -0.46
C GLY A 75 -6.31 16.52 -1.91
N TRP A 76 -6.04 15.47 -2.64
CA TRP A 76 -6.57 15.26 -4.00
C TRP A 76 -7.74 14.26 -3.97
N ARG A 77 -7.46 13.00 -3.69
CA ARG A 77 -8.48 11.95 -3.62
C ARG A 77 -9.05 11.78 -2.21
N TYR A 78 -8.23 12.02 -1.19
CA TYR A 78 -8.65 11.92 0.21
C TYR A 78 -8.64 13.26 0.92
N HIS A 79 -9.64 13.49 1.74
CA HIS A 79 -9.52 14.52 2.76
C HIS A 79 -8.43 14.12 3.77
N PRO A 80 -7.57 15.04 4.24
CA PRO A 80 -6.49 14.70 5.17
C PRO A 80 -6.95 13.96 6.43
N VAL A 81 -8.14 14.28 6.93
CA VAL A 81 -8.73 13.61 8.10
C VAL A 81 -8.97 12.12 7.82
N ILE A 82 -9.40 11.76 6.61
CA ILE A 82 -9.61 10.35 6.22
C ILE A 82 -8.28 9.60 6.21
N THR A 83 -7.24 10.19 5.64
CA THR A 83 -5.90 9.61 5.65
C THR A 83 -5.39 9.41 7.07
N ALA A 84 -5.54 10.41 7.92
CA ALA A 84 -5.11 10.33 9.32
C ALA A 84 -5.88 9.25 10.08
N GLN A 85 -7.20 9.16 9.89
CA GLN A 85 -8.04 8.15 10.53
C GLN A 85 -7.66 6.73 10.08
N ALA A 86 -7.44 6.53 8.79
CA ALA A 86 -7.04 5.24 8.24
C ALA A 86 -5.68 4.79 8.81
N ALA A 87 -4.69 5.68 8.81
CA ALA A 87 -3.37 5.40 9.34
C ALA A 87 -3.41 5.10 10.85
N ALA A 88 -4.16 5.89 11.63
CA ALA A 88 -4.30 5.69 13.07
C ALA A 88 -4.97 4.35 13.38
N THR A 89 -6.00 3.97 12.63
CA THR A 89 -6.71 2.69 12.80
C THR A 89 -5.75 1.51 12.58
N LEU A 90 -5.02 1.53 11.47
CA LEU A 90 -4.06 0.45 11.18
C LEU A 90 -2.91 0.41 12.18
N ALA A 91 -2.41 1.56 12.60
CA ALA A 91 -1.34 1.65 13.59
C ALA A 91 -1.78 1.09 14.96
N GLN A 92 -3.04 1.29 15.33
CA GLN A 92 -3.60 0.75 16.56
C GLN A 92 -3.82 -0.76 16.47
N MET A 93 -4.35 -1.24 15.34
CA MET A 93 -4.59 -2.67 15.13
C MET A 93 -3.29 -3.47 14.97
N PHE A 94 -2.28 -2.87 14.37
CA PHE A 94 -1.01 -3.51 14.03
C PHE A 94 0.17 -2.68 14.54
N PRO A 95 0.44 -2.68 15.85
CA PRO A 95 1.50 -1.84 16.44
C PRO A 95 2.86 -2.06 15.76
N ARG A 96 3.53 -0.96 15.39
CA ARG A 96 4.86 -0.93 14.78
C ARG A 96 4.96 -1.58 13.40
N ARG A 97 3.83 -1.83 12.73
CA ARG A 97 3.79 -2.47 11.42
C ARG A 97 3.70 -1.46 10.27
N LEU A 98 3.04 -0.33 10.46
CA LEU A 98 2.98 0.75 9.47
C LEU A 98 4.23 1.62 9.66
N ALA A 99 5.25 1.40 8.82
CA ALA A 99 6.58 1.99 9.01
C ALA A 99 6.73 3.39 8.43
N TRP A 100 6.04 3.67 7.31
CA TRP A 100 6.07 5.00 6.69
C TRP A 100 4.79 5.26 5.89
N LEU A 101 4.52 6.56 5.73
CA LEU A 101 3.39 7.06 4.97
C LEU A 101 3.88 8.25 4.13
N ALA A 102 4.15 8.02 2.86
CA ALA A 102 4.57 9.06 1.94
C ALA A 102 3.34 9.77 1.38
N LEU A 103 3.21 11.04 1.67
CA LEU A 103 2.09 11.87 1.23
C LEU A 103 2.49 12.65 -0.01
N GLY A 104 1.57 12.74 -0.96
CA GLY A 104 1.72 13.52 -2.18
C GLY A 104 0.52 14.41 -2.42
N THR A 105 0.64 15.29 -3.39
CA THR A 105 -0.45 16.20 -3.77
C THR A 105 -1.42 15.59 -4.78
N GLY A 106 -1.10 14.40 -5.30
CA GLY A 106 -1.89 13.74 -6.33
C GLY A 106 -1.42 14.08 -7.74
N GLU A 107 -1.86 13.30 -8.70
CA GLU A 107 -1.49 13.45 -10.11
C GLU A 107 -2.75 13.35 -10.98
N ALA A 108 -2.85 14.23 -11.99
CA ALA A 108 -4.03 14.27 -12.85
C ALA A 108 -4.20 13.01 -13.72
N LEU A 109 -3.13 12.26 -13.93
CA LEU A 109 -3.15 11.10 -14.81
C LEU A 109 -3.90 9.91 -14.22
N ASN A 110 -3.74 9.66 -12.93
CA ASN A 110 -4.24 8.44 -12.30
C ASN A 110 -4.95 8.66 -10.96
N GLU A 111 -5.50 9.87 -10.77
CA GLU A 111 -6.26 10.22 -9.55
C GLU A 111 -7.68 10.75 -9.82
#